data_9b39dd6db09426c355a80f7b9fb573e7
#
_entry.id   9b39dd6db09426c355a80f7b9fb573e7
#
_cell.length_a   1.000
_cell.length_b   1.000
_cell.length_c   1.000
_cell.angle_alpha   90.00
_cell.angle_beta   90.00
_cell.angle_gamma   90.00
#
_symmetry.space_group_name_H-M   'P 1'
#
loop_
_entity.id
_entity.type
_entity.pdbx_description
1 polymer ?
#
loop_
_entity_poly.entity_id
_entity_poly.type
_entity_poly.pdbx_seq_one_letter_code
_entity_poly.pdbx_strand_id
1 'polypeptide(L)'
;MLSIRKEEELLRVIYEDDALLVVNKPAGLVCHPTKTDCLSSLVARLRIYQGYCPLRMGPGDCIYSPDGSCPWNVEETDTVPLVNLINRLDRETSGVVLTTKNYEAARVMGKLMREGKIKKTYQAIVKGVPEPAAGLIDQPLGDDEESQVVVKDCVRPDGTPARTAYRLVRSFERDGVTYSLLDVFPDTGRKHQIRIHLAWIGCPVVGDKLYGGDERYYLDLVEGRLTAEQRRRLILPWHALHARCLTYTTWDGQTRRFECEPEPWFREFAGM
;
A
#
# COMPACT_ATOMS: atom_id res chain seq x y z
N MET A 1 -23.41 9.72 6.29
CA MET A 1 -22.95 11.09 5.97
C MET A 1 -21.53 11.22 6.46
N LEU A 2 -20.53 11.01 5.61
CA LEU A 2 -19.11 11.19 5.97
C LEU A 2 -18.78 12.67 5.78
N SER A 3 -18.78 13.42 6.87
CA SER A 3 -18.26 14.78 6.90
C SER A 3 -16.74 14.71 6.75
N ILE A 4 -16.23 14.83 5.52
CA ILE A 4 -14.79 14.92 5.30
C ILE A 4 -14.37 16.35 5.65
N ARG A 5 -13.83 16.49 6.84
CA ARG A 5 -13.27 17.75 7.34
C ARG A 5 -11.79 17.81 6.93
N LYS A 6 -11.43 18.84 6.14
CA LYS A 6 -10.09 19.34 5.86
C LYS A 6 -9.20 18.49 4.91
N GLU A 7 -8.35 19.18 4.19
CA GLU A 7 -7.32 18.65 3.28
C GLU A 7 -6.41 17.59 3.92
N GLU A 8 -6.12 17.70 5.22
CA GLU A 8 -5.34 16.73 6.01
C GLU A 8 -5.98 15.34 6.12
N GLU A 9 -7.32 15.24 6.01
CA GLU A 9 -8.03 13.96 6.02
C GLU A 9 -8.06 13.30 4.63
N LEU A 10 -7.87 14.08 3.58
CA LEU A 10 -7.87 13.59 2.20
C LEU A 10 -6.58 12.84 1.89
N LEU A 11 -5.43 13.48 2.18
CA LEU A 11 -4.09 12.94 1.91
C LEU A 11 -3.08 13.43 2.96
N ARG A 12 -2.14 12.57 3.32
CA ARG A 12 -0.95 12.95 4.09
C ARG A 12 0.22 13.14 3.14
N VAL A 13 0.49 14.37 2.76
CA VAL A 13 1.62 14.72 1.87
C VAL A 13 2.94 14.62 2.64
N ILE A 14 3.91 13.92 2.06
CA ILE A 14 5.28 13.80 2.57
C ILE A 14 6.19 14.81 1.87
N TYR A 15 6.00 14.97 0.57
CA TYR A 15 6.79 15.88 -0.26
C TYR A 15 6.00 16.28 -1.51
N GLU A 16 6.18 17.51 -1.94
CA GLU A 16 5.60 18.01 -3.18
C GLU A 16 6.54 19.03 -3.84
N ASP A 17 6.67 18.94 -5.17
CA ASP A 17 7.25 19.95 -6.04
C ASP A 17 6.46 19.99 -7.38
N ASP A 18 6.98 20.67 -8.41
CA ASP A 18 6.31 20.78 -9.72
C ASP A 18 6.23 19.44 -10.47
N ALA A 19 7.07 18.48 -10.14
CA ALA A 19 7.20 17.20 -10.83
C ALA A 19 6.63 16.02 -10.04
N LEU A 20 6.77 16.04 -8.71
CA LEU A 20 6.49 14.93 -7.82
C LEU A 20 5.47 15.30 -6.75
N LEU A 21 4.65 14.33 -6.39
CA LEU A 21 3.80 14.35 -5.20
C LEU A 21 3.96 13.01 -4.48
N VAL A 22 4.50 13.04 -3.26
CA VAL A 22 4.76 11.85 -2.43
C VAL A 22 3.84 11.88 -1.23
N VAL A 23 3.13 10.80 -1.01
CA VAL A 23 2.10 10.72 0.03
C VAL A 23 2.26 9.48 0.90
N ASN A 24 1.74 9.57 2.12
CA ASN A 24 1.54 8.42 3.00
C ASN A 24 0.13 7.86 2.79
N LYS A 25 0.01 6.74 2.07
CA LYS A 25 -1.27 6.07 1.84
C LYS A 25 -1.72 5.36 3.14
N PRO A 26 -2.93 5.58 3.64
CA PRO A 26 -3.44 4.81 4.77
C PRO A 26 -3.75 3.36 4.38
N ALA A 27 -3.77 2.47 5.37
CA ALA A 27 -4.33 1.14 5.21
C ALA A 27 -5.84 1.22 4.86
N GLY A 28 -6.33 0.24 4.11
CA GLY A 28 -7.73 0.17 3.68
C GLY A 28 -8.05 0.94 2.38
N LEU A 29 -7.18 1.85 1.92
CA LEU A 29 -7.35 2.60 0.67
C LEU A 29 -6.70 1.88 -0.51
N VAL A 30 -7.47 1.63 -1.59
CA VAL A 30 -6.91 1.09 -2.85
C VAL A 30 -6.16 2.17 -3.62
N CYS A 31 -5.14 1.79 -4.40
CA CYS A 31 -4.40 2.73 -5.25
C CYS A 31 -5.24 3.23 -6.43
N HIS A 32 -5.92 2.34 -7.14
CA HIS A 32 -6.76 2.65 -8.29
C HIS A 32 -8.24 2.42 -7.99
N PRO A 33 -9.16 3.17 -8.61
CA PRO A 33 -10.58 2.99 -8.37
C PRO A 33 -11.04 1.60 -8.85
N THR A 34 -11.78 0.92 -7.99
CA THR A 34 -12.44 -0.36 -8.28
C THR A 34 -13.96 -0.21 -8.35
N LYS A 35 -14.49 0.93 -7.91
CA LYS A 35 -15.91 1.30 -7.86
C LYS A 35 -16.07 2.75 -8.30
N THR A 36 -17.30 3.16 -8.53
CA THR A 36 -17.67 4.52 -8.96
C THR A 36 -17.52 5.60 -7.88
N ASP A 37 -17.24 5.25 -6.64
CA ASP A 37 -16.97 6.20 -5.57
C ASP A 37 -15.63 6.91 -5.81
N CYS A 38 -15.67 8.23 -5.96
CA CYS A 38 -14.51 9.06 -6.25
C CYS A 38 -13.47 9.11 -5.12
N LEU A 39 -13.88 8.88 -3.87
CA LEU A 39 -12.97 8.83 -2.71
C LEU A 39 -12.47 7.44 -2.41
N SER A 40 -12.91 6.43 -3.18
CA SER A 40 -12.58 5.03 -2.95
C SER A 40 -11.13 4.68 -3.29
N SER A 41 -10.37 5.58 -3.90
CA SER A 41 -9.00 5.30 -4.32
C SER A 41 -8.03 6.45 -4.08
N LEU A 42 -6.75 6.11 -3.96
CA LEU A 42 -5.67 7.09 -3.84
C LEU A 42 -5.61 8.02 -5.06
N VAL A 43 -5.75 7.48 -6.28
CA VAL A 43 -5.74 8.29 -7.51
C VAL A 43 -6.84 9.35 -7.50
N ALA A 44 -8.03 8.98 -7.04
CA ALA A 44 -9.13 9.94 -6.95
C ALA A 44 -8.84 11.05 -5.93
N ARG A 45 -8.32 10.70 -4.75
CA ARG A 45 -7.92 11.66 -3.72
C ARG A 45 -6.80 12.59 -4.19
N LEU A 46 -5.81 12.05 -4.92
CA LEU A 46 -4.73 12.84 -5.52
C LEU A 46 -5.25 13.84 -6.55
N ARG A 47 -6.23 13.47 -7.37
CA ARG A 47 -6.87 14.38 -8.33
C ARG A 47 -7.63 15.50 -7.63
N ILE A 48 -8.39 15.17 -6.58
CA ILE A 48 -9.10 16.17 -5.76
C ILE A 48 -8.09 17.13 -5.13
N TYR A 49 -7.02 16.63 -4.57
CA TYR A 49 -5.95 17.44 -3.99
C TYR A 49 -5.33 18.41 -5.02
N GLN A 50 -5.20 17.99 -6.28
CA GLN A 50 -4.70 18.81 -7.38
C GLN A 50 -5.80 19.69 -8.02
N GLY A 51 -6.94 19.88 -7.37
CA GLY A 51 -7.97 20.80 -7.82
C GLY A 51 -8.99 20.22 -8.80
N TYR A 52 -9.06 18.89 -8.99
CA TYR A 52 -10.02 18.26 -9.87
C TYR A 52 -11.09 17.47 -9.10
N CYS A 53 -12.35 17.86 -9.27
CA CYS A 53 -13.47 17.09 -8.72
C CYS A 53 -13.99 16.09 -9.77
N PRO A 54 -13.78 14.77 -9.60
CA PRO A 54 -14.20 13.76 -10.58
C PRO A 54 -15.72 13.54 -10.66
N LEU A 55 -16.50 14.25 -9.84
CA LEU A 55 -17.95 14.11 -9.71
C LEU A 55 -18.72 15.28 -10.30
N ARG A 56 -18.06 16.23 -10.92
CA ARG A 56 -18.76 17.28 -11.68
C ARG A 56 -19.29 16.67 -12.97
N MET A 57 -20.61 16.61 -13.09
CA MET A 57 -21.30 16.26 -14.33
C MET A 57 -21.56 17.51 -15.20
N GLY A 58 -21.26 18.73 -14.68
CA GLY A 58 -21.42 20.02 -15.34
C GLY A 58 -21.02 21.18 -14.43
N PRO A 59 -20.99 22.43 -14.94
CA PRO A 59 -20.71 23.61 -14.13
C PRO A 59 -21.74 23.72 -12.98
N GLY A 60 -21.25 23.65 -11.74
CA GLY A 60 -22.09 23.78 -10.54
C GLY A 60 -22.61 22.49 -9.92
N ASP A 61 -22.43 21.31 -10.56
CA ASP A 61 -22.98 20.05 -10.06
C ASP A 61 -21.94 19.21 -9.32
N CYS A 62 -21.89 19.30 -8.01
CA CYS A 62 -21.17 18.32 -7.19
C CYS A 62 -22.18 17.43 -6.44
N ILE A 63 -22.19 16.12 -6.72
CA ILE A 63 -23.15 15.18 -6.11
C ILE A 63 -22.97 14.97 -4.59
N TYR A 64 -21.94 15.57 -3.98
CA TYR A 64 -21.69 15.50 -2.54
C TYR A 64 -22.30 16.65 -1.75
N SER A 65 -22.76 17.71 -2.38
CA SER A 65 -23.43 18.80 -1.70
C SER A 65 -24.87 18.95 -2.20
N PRO A 66 -25.84 19.01 -1.30
CA PRO A 66 -27.26 19.24 -1.67
C PRO A 66 -27.49 20.59 -2.36
N ASP A 67 -26.56 21.53 -2.20
CA ASP A 67 -26.60 22.89 -2.79
C ASP A 67 -25.73 23.01 -4.04
N GLY A 68 -25.14 21.91 -4.54
CA GLY A 68 -24.26 21.89 -5.72
C GLY A 68 -22.85 22.44 -5.48
N SER A 69 -22.53 22.90 -4.26
CA SER A 69 -21.17 23.36 -3.95
C SER A 69 -20.19 22.20 -3.84
N CYS A 70 -18.97 22.37 -4.37
CA CYS A 70 -17.93 21.36 -4.19
C CYS A 70 -17.32 21.52 -2.80
N PRO A 71 -17.43 20.52 -1.90
CA PRO A 71 -16.90 20.63 -0.55
C PRO A 71 -15.37 20.77 -0.50
N TRP A 72 -14.70 20.60 -1.63
CA TRP A 72 -13.24 20.64 -1.77
C TRP A 72 -12.68 21.97 -2.26
N ASN A 73 -13.52 23.00 -2.40
CA ASN A 73 -13.12 24.32 -2.89
C ASN A 73 -12.29 24.29 -4.20
N VAL A 74 -12.64 23.38 -5.10
CA VAL A 74 -11.93 23.12 -6.35
C VAL A 74 -12.34 24.17 -7.37
N GLU A 75 -11.39 24.95 -7.88
CA GLU A 75 -11.59 25.82 -9.02
C GLU A 75 -11.97 25.02 -10.28
N GLU A 76 -12.80 25.60 -11.14
CA GLU A 76 -13.24 24.94 -12.37
C GLU A 76 -12.05 24.71 -13.32
N THR A 77 -11.56 23.49 -13.38
CA THR A 77 -10.62 23.10 -14.43
C THR A 77 -11.24 21.99 -15.27
N ASP A 78 -11.30 22.19 -16.58
CA ASP A 78 -11.72 21.16 -17.54
C ASP A 78 -10.63 20.10 -17.76
N THR A 79 -9.46 20.28 -17.15
CA THR A 79 -8.30 19.41 -17.38
C THR A 79 -8.11 18.45 -16.22
N VAL A 80 -8.24 17.15 -16.49
CA VAL A 80 -7.93 16.10 -15.51
C VAL A 80 -6.43 16.12 -15.19
N PRO A 81 -6.02 16.35 -13.93
CA PRO A 81 -4.61 16.33 -13.57
C PRO A 81 -3.97 14.98 -13.84
N LEU A 82 -2.74 15.01 -14.35
CA LEU A 82 -1.97 13.77 -14.49
C LEU A 82 -1.60 13.25 -13.11
N VAL A 83 -2.07 12.07 -12.79
CA VAL A 83 -1.66 11.31 -11.60
C VAL A 83 -1.10 9.99 -12.08
N ASN A 84 0.22 9.83 -12.05
CA ASN A 84 0.88 8.59 -12.42
C ASN A 84 1.61 8.00 -11.22
N LEU A 85 1.12 6.87 -10.73
CA LEU A 85 1.72 6.16 -9.60
C LEU A 85 3.00 5.44 -10.05
N ILE A 86 4.12 5.74 -9.43
CA ILE A 86 5.40 5.09 -9.70
C ILE A 86 5.52 3.76 -8.97
N ASN A 87 5.00 3.70 -7.75
CA ASN A 87 4.80 2.45 -7.03
C ASN A 87 3.34 2.28 -6.60
N ARG A 88 2.93 1.04 -6.39
CA ARG A 88 1.60 0.70 -5.88
C ARG A 88 1.74 -0.08 -4.59
N LEU A 89 0.77 0.05 -3.74
CA LEU A 89 0.61 -0.72 -2.51
C LEU A 89 -0.72 -1.47 -2.55
N ASP A 90 -0.78 -2.61 -1.89
CA ASP A 90 -2.04 -3.32 -1.69
C ASP A 90 -3.04 -2.45 -0.91
N ARG A 91 -4.31 -2.80 -0.95
CA ARG A 91 -5.37 -2.06 -0.24
C ARG A 91 -5.01 -1.86 1.23
N GLU A 92 -4.59 -2.92 1.92
CA GLU A 92 -4.32 -2.91 3.36
C GLU A 92 -2.88 -2.49 3.72
N THR A 93 -1.97 -2.43 2.75
CA THR A 93 -0.61 -1.92 2.97
C THR A 93 -0.65 -0.40 3.06
N SER A 94 -0.09 0.16 4.13
CA SER A 94 0.10 1.60 4.30
C SER A 94 1.50 2.06 3.85
N GLY A 95 1.71 3.38 3.78
CA GLY A 95 3.05 3.96 3.60
C GLY A 95 3.28 4.74 2.32
N VAL A 96 4.56 4.94 2.00
CA VAL A 96 5.03 5.85 0.95
C VAL A 96 4.56 5.43 -0.44
N VAL A 97 3.85 6.33 -1.10
CA VAL A 97 3.53 6.24 -2.54
C VAL A 97 4.08 7.47 -3.24
N LEU A 98 4.92 7.22 -4.24
CA LEU A 98 5.50 8.23 -5.11
C LEU A 98 4.63 8.38 -6.36
N THR A 99 4.23 9.60 -6.66
CA THR A 99 3.48 9.93 -7.87
C THR A 99 4.15 11.06 -8.64
N THR A 100 3.83 11.19 -9.91
CA THR A 100 4.31 12.28 -10.75
C THR A 100 3.15 13.14 -11.25
N LYS A 101 3.41 14.44 -11.40
CA LYS A 101 2.44 15.47 -11.80
C LYS A 101 2.51 15.81 -13.30
N ASN A 102 3.55 15.33 -13.99
CA ASN A 102 3.74 15.59 -15.43
C ASN A 102 4.35 14.36 -16.15
N TYR A 103 4.27 14.34 -17.49
CA TYR A 103 4.72 13.24 -18.33
C TYR A 103 6.24 13.04 -18.32
N GLU A 104 7.01 14.11 -18.22
CA GLU A 104 8.48 14.02 -18.20
C GLU A 104 8.96 13.30 -16.94
N ALA A 105 8.46 13.72 -15.77
CA ALA A 105 8.72 13.05 -14.51
C ALA A 105 8.25 11.59 -14.53
N ALA A 106 7.08 11.30 -15.10
CA ALA A 106 6.56 9.94 -15.25
C ALA A 106 7.52 9.05 -16.07
N ARG A 107 8.06 9.56 -17.18
CA ARG A 107 9.02 8.86 -18.02
C ARG A 107 10.33 8.57 -17.28
N VAL A 108 10.87 9.58 -16.58
CA VAL A 108 12.13 9.47 -15.82
C VAL A 108 11.96 8.48 -14.65
N MET A 109 10.96 8.68 -13.82
CA MET A 109 10.73 7.83 -12.64
C MET A 109 10.34 6.41 -13.02
N GLY A 110 9.55 6.24 -14.09
CA GLY A 110 9.22 4.93 -14.64
C GLY A 110 10.47 4.17 -15.15
N LYS A 111 11.45 4.87 -15.75
CA LYS A 111 12.73 4.28 -16.12
C LYS A 111 13.54 3.84 -14.89
N LEU A 112 13.68 4.71 -13.89
CA LEU A 112 14.38 4.38 -12.64
C LEU A 112 13.74 3.17 -11.93
N MET A 113 12.41 3.06 -11.94
CA MET A 113 11.70 1.92 -11.37
C MET A 113 12.01 0.62 -12.12
N ARG A 114 11.95 0.62 -13.46
CA ARG A 114 12.25 -0.57 -14.28
C ARG A 114 13.71 -1.02 -14.15
N GLU A 115 14.63 -0.07 -13.97
CA GLU A 115 16.07 -0.36 -13.79
C GLU A 115 16.42 -0.76 -12.34
N GLY A 116 15.43 -0.87 -11.44
CA GLY A 116 15.63 -1.22 -10.02
C GLY A 116 16.42 -0.16 -9.22
N LYS A 117 16.47 1.08 -9.72
CA LYS A 117 17.17 2.21 -9.09
C LYS A 117 16.36 2.88 -8.00
N ILE A 118 15.07 2.57 -7.89
CA ILE A 118 14.22 2.99 -6.78
C ILE A 118 14.23 1.87 -5.75
N LYS A 119 14.86 2.13 -4.61
CA LYS A 119 14.91 1.19 -3.48
C LYS A 119 13.75 1.43 -2.54
N LYS A 120 13.16 0.35 -2.05
CA LYS A 120 12.00 0.36 -1.17
C LYS A 120 12.34 -0.38 0.10
N THR A 121 11.99 0.20 1.23
CA THR A 121 12.10 -0.45 2.55
C THR A 121 10.72 -0.53 3.16
N TYR A 122 10.34 -1.72 3.58
CA TYR A 122 9.10 -1.97 4.28
C TYR A 122 9.37 -2.38 5.72
N GLN A 123 8.40 -2.18 6.58
CA GLN A 123 8.31 -2.82 7.89
C GLN A 123 7.15 -3.80 7.88
N ALA A 124 7.39 -5.00 8.39
CA ALA A 124 6.38 -6.04 8.54
C ALA A 124 6.38 -6.59 9.96
N ILE A 125 5.18 -6.79 10.52
CA ILE A 125 5.05 -7.60 11.73
C ILE A 125 4.56 -8.98 11.30
N VAL A 126 5.32 -10.00 11.68
CA VAL A 126 5.03 -11.41 11.33
C VAL A 126 4.81 -12.26 12.56
N LYS A 127 4.12 -13.39 12.39
CA LYS A 127 4.04 -14.43 13.43
C LYS A 127 5.32 -15.25 13.42
N GLY A 128 5.83 -15.59 14.62
CA GLY A 128 7.06 -16.35 14.78
C GLY A 128 8.33 -15.52 14.62
N VAL A 129 9.45 -16.22 14.53
CA VAL A 129 10.80 -15.65 14.35
C VAL A 129 11.41 -16.28 13.12
N PRO A 130 11.84 -15.49 12.12
CA PRO A 130 12.48 -16.06 10.95
C PRO A 130 13.86 -16.62 11.29
N GLU A 131 14.17 -17.79 10.77
CA GLU A 131 15.47 -18.40 10.83
C GLU A 131 16.01 -18.65 9.39
N PRO A 132 17.13 -18.00 9.04
CA PRO A 132 18.00 -17.10 9.82
C PRO A 132 17.35 -15.73 10.08
N ALA A 133 17.88 -14.99 11.05
CA ALA A 133 17.39 -13.63 11.41
C ALA A 133 17.50 -12.58 10.26
N ALA A 134 18.26 -12.86 9.23
CA ALA A 134 18.33 -12.10 7.99
C ALA A 134 18.57 -13.05 6.83
N GLY A 135 17.94 -12.78 5.69
CA GLY A 135 18.05 -13.67 4.54
C GLY A 135 17.52 -13.06 3.26
N LEU A 136 17.66 -13.83 2.18
CA LEU A 136 17.11 -13.55 0.87
C LEU A 136 16.15 -14.67 0.48
N ILE A 137 14.90 -14.31 0.18
CA ILE A 137 13.91 -15.21 -0.39
C ILE A 137 13.92 -14.97 -1.90
N ASP A 138 14.45 -15.95 -2.65
CA ASP A 138 14.54 -15.92 -4.11
C ASP A 138 13.63 -17.04 -4.65
N GLN A 139 12.34 -16.73 -4.74
CA GLN A 139 11.30 -17.67 -5.13
C GLN A 139 10.37 -17.03 -6.17
N PRO A 140 10.16 -17.65 -7.35
CA PRO A 140 9.26 -17.13 -8.36
C PRO A 140 7.80 -17.23 -7.93
N LEU A 141 6.99 -16.27 -8.41
CA LEU A 141 5.58 -16.13 -8.04
C LEU A 141 4.67 -16.25 -9.26
N GLY A 142 3.52 -16.85 -9.08
CA GLY A 142 2.47 -16.98 -10.10
C GLY A 142 1.12 -17.26 -9.48
N ASP A 143 0.09 -17.34 -10.31
CA ASP A 143 -1.28 -17.57 -9.88
C ASP A 143 -1.40 -18.91 -9.11
N ASP A 144 -2.15 -18.88 -8.00
CA ASP A 144 -2.47 -20.06 -7.21
C ASP A 144 -3.71 -20.76 -7.81
N GLU A 145 -3.47 -21.74 -8.68
CA GLU A 145 -4.53 -22.47 -9.40
C GLU A 145 -5.40 -23.36 -8.47
N GLU A 146 -4.92 -23.66 -7.26
CA GLU A 146 -5.67 -24.45 -6.27
C GLU A 146 -6.57 -23.57 -5.39
N SER A 147 -6.34 -22.26 -5.38
CA SER A 147 -7.08 -21.32 -4.55
C SER A 147 -8.45 -20.96 -5.13
N GLN A 148 -9.44 -20.82 -4.26
CA GLN A 148 -10.75 -20.25 -4.62
C GLN A 148 -10.70 -18.72 -4.79
N VAL A 149 -9.60 -18.07 -4.38
CA VAL A 149 -9.42 -16.63 -4.46
C VAL A 149 -8.64 -16.26 -5.71
N VAL A 150 -9.33 -15.82 -6.73
CA VAL A 150 -8.75 -15.49 -8.07
C VAL A 150 -7.55 -14.56 -8.03
N VAL A 151 -7.47 -13.68 -7.02
CA VAL A 151 -6.36 -12.73 -6.89
C VAL A 151 -5.18 -13.28 -6.08
N LYS A 152 -5.22 -14.54 -5.67
CA LYS A 152 -4.15 -15.16 -4.90
C LYS A 152 -3.05 -15.66 -5.82
N ASP A 153 -1.80 -15.30 -5.49
CA ASP A 153 -0.60 -15.87 -6.07
C ASP A 153 0.10 -16.76 -5.05
N CYS A 154 0.96 -17.65 -5.50
CA CYS A 154 1.79 -18.50 -4.67
C CYS A 154 3.24 -18.58 -5.19
N VAL A 155 4.12 -19.20 -4.41
CA VAL A 155 5.43 -19.61 -4.90
C VAL A 155 5.24 -20.80 -5.84
N ARG A 156 5.73 -20.69 -7.08
CA ARG A 156 5.70 -21.76 -8.06
C ARG A 156 6.91 -21.71 -9.00
N PRO A 157 7.50 -22.86 -9.37
CA PRO A 157 8.77 -22.92 -10.12
C PRO A 157 8.73 -22.26 -11.51
N ASP A 158 7.56 -22.27 -12.17
CA ASP A 158 7.31 -21.67 -13.47
C ASP A 158 6.79 -20.22 -13.40
N GLY A 159 6.75 -19.64 -12.20
CA GLY A 159 6.33 -18.28 -11.95
C GLY A 159 7.31 -17.20 -12.42
N THR A 160 6.93 -15.96 -12.21
CA THR A 160 7.77 -14.80 -12.51
C THR A 160 8.81 -14.59 -11.42
N PRO A 161 10.11 -14.40 -11.74
CA PRO A 161 11.17 -14.19 -10.76
C PRO A 161 10.83 -13.07 -9.77
N ALA A 162 11.02 -13.36 -8.49
CA ALA A 162 10.78 -12.44 -7.39
C ALA A 162 11.83 -12.64 -6.29
N ARG A 163 12.32 -11.51 -5.73
CA ARG A 163 13.37 -11.51 -4.72
C ARG A 163 13.05 -10.53 -3.62
N THR A 164 13.15 -11.00 -2.37
CA THR A 164 12.88 -10.21 -1.17
C THR A 164 13.93 -10.50 -0.10
N ALA A 165 14.77 -9.52 0.21
CA ALA A 165 15.62 -9.59 1.38
C ALA A 165 14.86 -9.15 2.62
N TYR A 166 15.21 -9.71 3.79
CA TYR A 166 14.65 -9.32 5.06
C TYR A 166 15.70 -9.33 6.16
N ARG A 167 15.42 -8.59 7.23
CA ARG A 167 16.22 -8.54 8.45
C ARG A 167 15.32 -8.41 9.66
N LEU A 168 15.54 -9.26 10.66
CA LEU A 168 14.90 -9.14 11.97
C LEU A 168 15.38 -7.87 12.68
N VAL A 169 14.44 -7.02 13.07
CA VAL A 169 14.70 -5.85 13.91
C VAL A 169 14.63 -6.25 15.38
N ARG A 170 13.54 -6.92 15.77
CA ARG A 170 13.32 -7.46 17.10
C ARG A 170 12.18 -8.45 17.12
N SER A 171 12.20 -9.35 18.11
CA SER A 171 11.06 -10.21 18.47
C SER A 171 10.40 -9.70 19.74
N PHE A 172 9.12 -10.00 19.91
CA PHE A 172 8.35 -9.68 21.12
C PHE A 172 7.22 -10.69 21.33
N GLU A 173 6.77 -10.80 22.55
CA GLU A 173 5.62 -11.66 22.88
C GLU A 173 4.38 -10.81 23.17
N ARG A 174 3.23 -11.32 22.75
CA ARG A 174 1.93 -10.75 23.10
C ARG A 174 0.91 -11.89 23.21
N ASP A 175 0.20 -11.94 24.33
CA ASP A 175 -0.80 -12.98 24.64
C ASP A 175 -0.28 -14.42 24.44
N GLY A 176 1.00 -14.66 24.83
CA GLY A 176 1.65 -15.97 24.72
C GLY A 176 2.04 -16.37 23.29
N VAL A 177 1.98 -15.44 22.34
CA VAL A 177 2.41 -15.65 20.94
C VAL A 177 3.63 -14.79 20.63
N THR A 178 4.64 -15.39 19.99
CA THR A 178 5.83 -14.69 19.54
C THR A 178 5.58 -14.03 18.18
N TYR A 179 5.96 -12.77 18.08
CA TYR A 179 5.94 -11.95 16.87
C TYR A 179 7.32 -11.37 16.58
N SER A 180 7.53 -10.98 15.35
CA SER A 180 8.77 -10.31 14.93
C SER A 180 8.46 -9.06 14.09
N LEU A 181 9.19 -7.99 14.37
CA LEU A 181 9.28 -6.82 13.50
C LEU A 181 10.45 -7.01 12.56
N LEU A 182 10.20 -6.93 11.27
CA LEU A 182 11.18 -7.08 10.20
C LEU A 182 11.32 -5.79 9.39
N ASP A 183 12.56 -5.46 8.99
CA ASP A 183 12.80 -4.66 7.80
C ASP A 183 12.80 -5.57 6.57
N VAL A 184 12.12 -5.16 5.50
CA VAL A 184 11.96 -5.96 4.28
C VAL A 184 12.33 -5.13 3.06
N PHE A 185 13.13 -5.70 2.17
CA PHE A 185 13.74 -5.03 1.01
C PHE A 185 13.44 -5.80 -0.28
N PRO A 186 12.30 -5.53 -0.95
CA PRO A 186 11.97 -6.21 -2.20
C PRO A 186 12.79 -5.64 -3.37
N ASP A 187 13.57 -6.47 -4.05
CA ASP A 187 14.28 -6.09 -5.29
C ASP A 187 13.34 -6.00 -6.49
N THR A 188 12.30 -6.81 -6.49
CA THR A 188 11.21 -6.84 -7.49
C THR A 188 9.92 -6.28 -6.90
N GLY A 189 8.84 -6.20 -7.67
CA GLY A 189 7.57 -5.65 -7.21
C GLY A 189 6.38 -6.44 -7.75
N ARG A 190 6.34 -7.77 -7.50
CA ARG A 190 5.22 -8.63 -7.91
C ARG A 190 4.02 -8.43 -6.98
N LYS A 191 2.86 -8.79 -7.47
CA LYS A 191 1.61 -8.74 -6.68
C LYS A 191 1.80 -9.55 -5.39
N HIS A 192 1.45 -8.95 -4.24
CA HIS A 192 1.53 -9.57 -2.92
C HIS A 192 2.91 -10.14 -2.50
N GLN A 193 3.99 -9.84 -3.24
CA GLN A 193 5.30 -10.48 -3.13
C GLN A 193 5.81 -10.65 -1.70
N ILE A 194 5.85 -9.57 -0.91
CA ILE A 194 6.37 -9.62 0.47
C ILE A 194 5.53 -10.57 1.32
N ARG A 195 4.22 -10.52 1.18
CA ARG A 195 3.26 -11.32 1.95
C ARG A 195 3.41 -12.81 1.65
N ILE A 196 3.55 -13.16 0.36
CA ILE A 196 3.78 -14.54 -0.10
C ILE A 196 5.12 -15.04 0.40
N HIS A 197 6.19 -14.28 0.19
CA HIS A 197 7.54 -14.67 0.58
C HIS A 197 7.67 -14.88 2.10
N LEU A 198 7.12 -13.99 2.92
CA LEU A 198 7.16 -14.14 4.37
C LEU A 198 6.31 -15.34 4.84
N ALA A 199 5.16 -15.57 4.22
CA ALA A 199 4.37 -16.77 4.49
C ALA A 199 5.10 -18.06 4.07
N TRP A 200 5.80 -18.04 2.93
CA TRP A 200 6.61 -19.16 2.44
C TRP A 200 7.68 -19.62 3.41
N ILE A 201 8.34 -18.69 4.12
CA ILE A 201 9.34 -19.01 5.17
C ILE A 201 8.70 -19.30 6.55
N GLY A 202 7.38 -19.51 6.61
CA GLY A 202 6.66 -19.81 7.86
C GLY A 202 6.42 -18.62 8.79
N CYS A 203 6.68 -17.40 8.34
CA CYS A 203 6.50 -16.16 9.08
C CYS A 203 5.43 -15.25 8.44
N PRO A 204 4.14 -15.64 8.40
CA PRO A 204 3.11 -14.86 7.74
C PRO A 204 2.89 -13.51 8.42
N VAL A 205 2.53 -12.50 7.62
CA VAL A 205 2.22 -11.16 8.11
C VAL A 205 0.98 -11.20 9.00
N VAL A 206 1.04 -10.55 10.16
CA VAL A 206 -0.08 -10.48 11.11
C VAL A 206 -1.25 -9.71 10.48
N GLY A 207 -2.46 -10.22 10.64
CA GLY A 207 -3.68 -9.62 10.08
C GLY A 207 -3.92 -9.92 8.59
N ASP A 208 -3.05 -10.70 7.96
CA ASP A 208 -3.20 -11.08 6.55
C ASP A 208 -4.32 -12.09 6.36
N LYS A 209 -5.35 -11.70 5.61
CA LYS A 209 -6.56 -12.49 5.37
C LYS A 209 -6.40 -13.53 4.25
N LEU A 210 -5.31 -13.42 3.48
CA LEU A 210 -5.07 -14.27 2.32
C LEU A 210 -3.92 -15.26 2.52
N TYR A 211 -2.84 -14.80 3.19
CA TYR A 211 -1.63 -15.61 3.41
C TYR A 211 -1.36 -15.92 4.89
N GLY A 212 -2.15 -15.35 5.80
CA GLY A 212 -1.99 -15.53 7.25
C GLY A 212 -2.63 -16.79 7.83
N GLY A 213 -3.29 -17.61 7.00
CA GLY A 213 -4.02 -18.83 7.42
C GLY A 213 -5.12 -19.19 6.44
N ASP A 214 -6.38 -19.17 6.89
CA ASP A 214 -7.54 -19.56 6.10
C ASP A 214 -7.95 -18.46 5.10
N GLU A 215 -7.78 -18.70 3.81
CA GLU A 215 -8.09 -17.75 2.74
C GLU A 215 -9.58 -17.40 2.63
N ARG A 216 -10.48 -18.20 3.23
CA ARG A 216 -11.91 -17.88 3.32
C ARG A 216 -12.14 -16.56 4.04
N TYR A 217 -11.24 -16.13 4.92
CA TYR A 217 -11.32 -14.80 5.57
C TYR A 217 -11.25 -13.65 4.56
N TYR A 218 -10.54 -13.84 3.43
CA TYR A 218 -10.52 -12.86 2.36
C TYR A 218 -11.86 -12.81 1.62
N LEU A 219 -12.46 -13.97 1.30
CA LEU A 219 -13.78 -14.03 0.66
C LEU A 219 -14.85 -13.41 1.56
N ASP A 220 -14.86 -13.77 2.85
CA ASP A 220 -15.81 -13.21 3.82
C ASP A 220 -15.62 -11.69 4.00
N LEU A 221 -14.38 -11.18 3.91
CA LEU A 221 -14.12 -9.74 3.92
C LEU A 221 -14.72 -9.05 2.70
N VAL A 222 -14.50 -9.61 1.49
CA VAL A 222 -14.99 -9.02 0.24
C VAL A 222 -16.51 -9.01 0.17
N GLU A 223 -17.15 -10.04 0.71
CA GLU A 223 -18.61 -10.17 0.77
C GLU A 223 -19.24 -9.48 1.98
N GLY A 224 -18.44 -8.85 2.83
CA GLY A 224 -18.92 -8.14 4.02
C GLY A 224 -19.41 -9.06 5.15
N ARG A 225 -19.06 -10.35 5.10
CA ARG A 225 -19.52 -11.40 6.06
C ARG A 225 -18.49 -11.75 7.14
N LEU A 226 -17.35 -11.06 7.18
CA LEU A 226 -16.28 -11.35 8.15
C LEU A 226 -16.82 -11.25 9.59
N THR A 227 -16.84 -12.38 10.30
CA THR A 227 -17.41 -12.49 11.65
C THR A 227 -16.52 -11.86 12.73
N ALA A 228 -17.10 -11.62 13.91
CA ALA A 228 -16.32 -11.13 15.06
C ALA A 228 -15.25 -12.14 15.51
N GLU A 229 -15.51 -13.44 15.39
CA GLU A 229 -14.55 -14.48 15.72
C GLU A 229 -13.36 -14.47 14.76
N GLN A 230 -13.61 -14.37 13.44
CA GLN A 230 -12.56 -14.27 12.43
C GLN A 230 -11.72 -12.99 12.63
N ARG A 231 -12.35 -11.86 12.99
CA ARG A 231 -11.63 -10.61 13.30
C ARG A 231 -10.71 -10.78 14.51
N ARG A 232 -11.14 -11.47 15.56
CA ARG A 232 -10.28 -11.78 16.72
C ARG A 232 -9.08 -12.64 16.34
N ARG A 233 -9.27 -13.65 15.47
CA ARG A 233 -8.18 -14.51 14.98
C ARG A 233 -7.18 -13.78 14.07
N LEU A 234 -7.63 -12.76 13.35
CA LEU A 234 -6.78 -11.89 12.53
C LEU A 234 -5.90 -10.97 13.39
N ILE A 235 -6.31 -10.69 14.63
CA ILE A 235 -5.61 -9.85 15.61
C ILE A 235 -5.65 -8.37 15.23
N LEU A 236 -5.29 -8.04 13.99
CA LEU A 236 -5.24 -6.66 13.46
C LEU A 236 -6.30 -6.45 12.37
N PRO A 237 -6.83 -5.23 12.23
CA PRO A 237 -7.84 -4.91 11.21
C PRO A 237 -7.28 -4.99 9.78
N TRP A 238 -5.99 -4.69 9.62
CA TRP A 238 -5.25 -4.70 8.36
C TRP A 238 -4.01 -5.58 8.49
N HIS A 239 -3.47 -6.08 7.37
CA HIS A 239 -2.19 -6.79 7.43
C HIS A 239 -1.06 -5.82 7.82
N ALA A 240 -0.21 -6.23 8.75
CA ALA A 240 0.84 -5.40 9.32
C ALA A 240 2.05 -5.29 8.38
N LEU A 241 1.84 -4.62 7.24
CA LEU A 241 2.86 -4.30 6.24
C LEU A 241 2.81 -2.81 5.92
N HIS A 242 3.95 -2.13 6.06
CA HIS A 242 4.08 -0.69 5.87
C HIS A 242 5.26 -0.36 4.96
N ALA A 243 5.02 0.39 3.89
CA ALA A 243 6.07 0.93 3.01
C ALA A 243 6.75 2.13 3.71
N ARG A 244 7.79 1.83 4.49
CA ARG A 244 8.45 2.77 5.39
C ARG A 244 9.22 3.86 4.65
N CYS A 245 9.95 3.47 3.58
CA CYS A 245 10.88 4.37 2.91
C CYS A 245 11.02 4.03 1.42
N LEU A 246 11.20 5.07 0.62
CA LEU A 246 11.57 4.98 -0.78
C LEU A 246 12.78 5.89 -1.02
N THR A 247 13.82 5.36 -1.68
CA THR A 247 15.02 6.11 -2.04
C THR A 247 15.38 5.91 -3.50
N TYR A 248 15.88 6.96 -4.14
CA TYR A 248 16.50 6.87 -5.46
C TYR A 248 17.59 7.92 -5.60
N THR A 249 18.52 7.67 -6.51
CA THR A 249 19.56 8.63 -6.88
C THR A 249 19.19 9.27 -8.19
N THR A 250 19.17 10.60 -8.22
CA THR A 250 18.95 11.40 -9.41
C THR A 250 20.16 11.32 -10.35
N TRP A 251 20.00 11.72 -11.61
CA TRP A 251 21.06 11.70 -12.61
C TRP A 251 22.26 12.61 -12.27
N ASP A 252 22.06 13.65 -11.45
CA ASP A 252 23.10 14.53 -10.91
C ASP A 252 23.75 14.00 -9.62
N GLY A 253 23.46 12.74 -9.25
CA GLY A 253 24.07 12.06 -8.12
C GLY A 253 23.44 12.37 -6.75
N GLN A 254 22.39 13.20 -6.69
CA GLN A 254 21.70 13.47 -5.42
C GLN A 254 20.80 12.29 -5.02
N THR A 255 20.87 11.90 -3.77
CA THR A 255 19.95 10.89 -3.21
C THR A 255 18.72 11.57 -2.63
N ARG A 256 17.57 11.21 -3.14
CA ARG A 256 16.26 11.57 -2.59
C ARG A 256 15.74 10.43 -1.74
N ARG A 257 15.26 10.77 -0.52
CA ARG A 257 14.70 9.83 0.45
C ARG A 257 13.36 10.37 0.94
N PHE A 258 12.33 9.55 0.85
CA PHE A 258 11.00 9.83 1.36
C PHE A 258 10.62 8.74 2.34
N GLU A 259 10.17 9.13 3.53
CA GLU A 259 9.81 8.18 4.57
C GLU A 259 8.61 8.65 5.39
N CYS A 260 7.91 7.71 5.97
CA CYS A 260 6.83 7.97 6.91
C CYS A 260 6.76 6.89 7.98
N GLU A 261 6.25 7.27 9.14
CA GLU A 261 6.02 6.33 10.25
C GLU A 261 4.78 5.46 9.98
N PRO A 262 4.78 4.21 10.46
CA PRO A 262 3.59 3.39 10.45
C PRO A 262 2.43 4.03 11.21
N GLU A 263 1.22 3.63 10.86
CA GLU A 263 0.01 4.11 11.54
C GLU A 263 0.00 3.71 13.02
N PRO A 264 -0.76 4.43 13.89
CA PRO A 264 -0.78 4.19 15.33
C PRO A 264 -1.06 2.75 15.73
N TRP A 265 -2.03 2.08 15.08
CA TRP A 265 -2.39 0.69 15.34
C TRP A 265 -1.21 -0.29 15.13
N PHE A 266 -0.37 -0.03 14.09
CA PHE A 266 0.81 -0.83 13.80
C PHE A 266 1.88 -0.63 14.89
N ARG A 267 2.16 0.65 15.22
CA ARG A 267 3.17 1.01 16.23
C ARG A 267 2.79 0.50 17.62
N GLU A 268 1.53 0.67 18.00
CA GLU A 268 1.00 0.18 19.28
C GLU A 268 1.12 -1.35 19.39
N PHE A 269 0.78 -2.08 18.34
CA PHE A 269 0.93 -3.52 18.33
C PHE A 269 2.39 -3.95 18.41
N ALA A 270 3.28 -3.26 17.71
CA ALA A 270 4.72 -3.50 17.80
C ALA A 270 5.33 -3.02 19.13
N GLY A 271 4.68 -2.15 19.91
CA GLY A 271 5.28 -1.52 21.11
C GLY A 271 6.36 -0.48 20.73
N MET A 272 6.08 0.34 19.72
CA MET A 272 6.97 1.41 19.20
C MET A 272 6.48 2.76 19.66
#